data_c3c08c8ad743d5d44caf5290963f02c8
#
_entry.id   c3c08c8ad743d5d44caf5290963f02c8
#
_cell.length_a   1.000
_cell.length_b   1.000
_cell.length_c   1.000
_cell.angle_alpha   90.00
_cell.angle_beta   90.00
_cell.angle_gamma   90.00
#
_symmetry.space_group_name_H-M   'P 1'
#
loop_
_entity.id
_entity.type
_entity.pdbx_description
1 polymer ?
#
loop_
_entity_poly.entity_id
_entity_poly.type
_entity_poly.pdbx_seq_one_letter_code
_entity_poly.pdbx_strand_id
1 'polypeptide(L)'
;MDGIIQYIFPNEKYDEINKLKFQAYIKDNHIYFVEYDEVISSVIKYAKYTRHPASFGQIGHEMGVILKDMCVSADNVIYVPMHVKDQAKRGFNQSLILARKISECTGIPICHKALKKNKKTRHQASLSATLRARNLAGAFVADDRYTAGRSFILVDDIYTTGTTLNQCKKVLLEKMAQSVLFATITKRII
;
A
#
# COMPACT_ATOMS: atom_id res chain seq x y z
N MET A 1 11.48 -29.17 -0.45
CA MET A 1 10.25 -28.36 -0.65
C MET A 1 10.39 -27.33 -1.77
N ASP A 2 11.46 -27.39 -2.56
CA ASP A 2 11.78 -26.36 -3.57
C ASP A 2 11.09 -26.55 -4.93
N GLY A 3 10.42 -27.66 -5.18
CA GLY A 3 9.85 -28.00 -6.49
C GLY A 3 8.48 -27.41 -6.83
N ILE A 4 7.69 -26.93 -5.85
CA ILE A 4 6.32 -26.44 -6.08
C ILE A 4 6.32 -24.94 -6.40
N ILE A 5 7.31 -24.19 -5.92
CA ILE A 5 7.40 -22.75 -6.14
C ILE A 5 7.82 -22.42 -7.57
N GLN A 6 8.61 -23.28 -8.21
CA GLN A 6 9.08 -23.12 -9.59
C GLN A 6 8.00 -23.09 -10.68
N TYR A 7 6.82 -23.68 -10.42
CA TYR A 7 5.70 -23.70 -11.39
C TYR A 7 4.79 -22.46 -11.35
N ILE A 8 4.91 -21.61 -10.32
CA ILE A 8 4.00 -20.47 -10.10
C ILE A 8 4.58 -19.15 -10.59
N PHE A 9 5.90 -19.07 -10.82
CA PHE A 9 6.59 -17.84 -11.22
C PHE A 9 7.52 -18.07 -12.41
N PRO A 10 7.53 -17.18 -13.40
CA PRO A 10 8.67 -17.07 -14.31
C PRO A 10 9.89 -16.68 -13.44
N ASN A 11 10.90 -17.52 -13.40
CA ASN A 11 12.08 -17.42 -12.51
C ASN A 11 12.72 -16.03 -12.46
N GLU A 12 12.75 -15.29 -13.61
CA GLU A 12 13.44 -14.01 -13.71
C GLU A 12 12.90 -12.89 -12.81
N LYS A 13 11.57 -12.79 -12.62
CA LYS A 13 10.99 -11.70 -11.81
C LYS A 13 10.97 -11.97 -10.31
N TYR A 14 10.97 -13.23 -9.92
CA TYR A 14 11.15 -13.63 -8.54
C TYR A 14 12.60 -13.34 -8.07
N ASP A 15 13.57 -13.59 -8.93
CA ASP A 15 14.97 -13.28 -8.68
C ASP A 15 15.21 -11.77 -8.55
N GLU A 16 14.45 -10.93 -9.26
CA GLU A 16 14.51 -9.48 -9.10
C GLU A 16 14.06 -9.01 -7.70
N ILE A 17 13.02 -9.61 -7.12
CA ILE A 17 12.56 -9.26 -5.76
C ILE A 17 13.64 -9.61 -4.73
N ASN A 18 14.29 -10.75 -4.88
CA ASN A 18 15.37 -11.17 -3.98
C ASN A 18 16.63 -10.29 -4.06
N LYS A 19 16.79 -9.53 -5.14
CA LYS A 19 17.88 -8.54 -5.31
C LYS A 19 17.56 -7.18 -4.70
N LEU A 20 16.29 -6.90 -4.36
CA LEU A 20 15.91 -5.65 -3.75
C LEU A 20 16.53 -5.52 -2.36
N LYS A 21 17.10 -4.36 -2.09
CA LYS A 21 17.58 -4.02 -0.75
C LYS A 21 16.47 -3.35 0.02
N PHE A 22 15.90 -4.07 0.97
CA PHE A 22 14.88 -3.55 1.87
C PHE A 22 15.52 -2.88 3.08
N GLN A 23 15.16 -1.63 3.31
CA GLN A 23 15.50 -0.88 4.52
C GLN A 23 14.45 0.21 4.75
N ALA A 24 14.37 0.73 5.99
CA ALA A 24 13.44 1.82 6.28
C ALA A 24 14.04 3.16 5.89
N TYR A 25 13.32 3.89 5.05
CA TYR A 25 13.55 5.31 4.76
C TYR A 25 12.40 6.10 5.39
N ILE A 26 12.73 7.02 6.30
CA ILE A 26 11.73 7.80 7.04
C ILE A 26 11.77 9.23 6.55
N LYS A 27 10.59 9.74 6.17
CA LYS A 27 10.40 11.16 5.88
C LYS A 27 9.06 11.63 6.42
N ASP A 28 9.09 12.51 7.41
CA ASP A 28 7.90 12.99 8.13
C ASP A 28 7.08 11.82 8.71
N ASN A 29 5.83 11.70 8.30
CA ASN A 29 4.92 10.60 8.67
C ASN A 29 4.85 9.49 7.60
N HIS A 30 5.92 9.25 6.87
CA HIS A 30 5.97 8.26 5.79
C HIS A 30 7.22 7.39 5.91
N ILE A 31 7.02 6.08 5.90
CA ILE A 31 8.08 5.07 5.79
C ILE A 31 7.95 4.40 4.43
N TYR A 32 9.05 4.34 3.67
CA TYR A 32 9.14 3.52 2.47
C TYR A 32 10.38 2.63 2.55
N PHE A 33 10.37 1.51 1.83
CA PHE A 33 11.27 0.38 2.13
C PHE A 33 12.26 0.06 1.03
N VAL A 34 12.07 0.60 -0.17
CA VAL A 34 12.97 0.42 -1.31
C VAL A 34 13.13 1.76 -2.01
N GLU A 35 14.35 2.12 -2.40
CA GLU A 35 14.58 3.28 -3.26
C GLU A 35 13.89 3.07 -4.62
N TYR A 36 13.32 4.16 -5.18
CA TYR A 36 12.64 4.10 -6.45
C TYR A 36 13.66 4.04 -7.60
N ASP A 37 13.67 2.93 -8.32
CA ASP A 37 14.43 2.72 -9.54
C ASP A 37 13.59 2.00 -10.62
N GLU A 38 14.21 1.66 -11.74
CA GLU A 38 13.56 0.93 -12.84
C GLU A 38 13.20 -0.51 -12.44
N VAL A 39 14.02 -1.15 -11.59
CA VAL A 39 13.80 -2.53 -11.15
C VAL A 39 12.53 -2.63 -10.32
N ILE A 40 12.43 -1.85 -9.22
CA ILE A 40 11.22 -1.88 -8.39
C ILE A 40 9.97 -1.41 -9.16
N SER A 41 10.12 -0.43 -10.06
CA SER A 41 9.04 0.01 -10.93
C SER A 41 8.55 -1.12 -11.83
N SER A 42 9.47 -1.90 -12.42
CA SER A 42 9.15 -3.04 -13.29
C SER A 42 8.49 -4.18 -12.52
N VAL A 43 8.99 -4.52 -11.33
CA VAL A 43 8.42 -5.53 -10.43
C VAL A 43 6.97 -5.19 -10.06
N ILE A 44 6.73 -3.95 -9.60
CA ILE A 44 5.37 -3.52 -9.23
C ILE A 44 4.42 -3.51 -10.44
N LYS A 45 4.88 -3.04 -11.61
CA LYS A 45 4.07 -3.07 -12.84
C LYS A 45 3.75 -4.51 -13.24
N TYR A 46 4.77 -5.36 -13.30
CA TYR A 46 4.59 -6.78 -13.64
C TYR A 46 3.55 -7.42 -12.72
N ALA A 47 3.74 -7.35 -11.39
CA ALA A 47 2.81 -7.92 -10.42
C ALA A 47 1.37 -7.41 -10.55
N LYS A 48 1.19 -6.11 -10.90
CA LYS A 48 -0.14 -5.52 -11.12
C LYS A 48 -0.84 -6.04 -12.38
N TYR A 49 -0.12 -6.21 -13.48
CA TYR A 49 -0.71 -6.46 -14.80
C TYR A 49 -0.74 -7.95 -15.18
N THR A 50 0.18 -8.75 -14.66
CA THR A 50 0.22 -10.20 -14.88
C THR A 50 -0.57 -11.00 -13.84
N ARG A 51 -1.22 -10.32 -12.90
CA ARG A 51 -2.00 -10.92 -11.79
C ARG A 51 -1.17 -11.85 -10.91
N HIS A 52 0.04 -11.41 -10.54
CA HIS A 52 0.91 -12.13 -9.59
C HIS A 52 0.86 -11.52 -8.18
N PRO A 53 -0.16 -11.82 -7.36
CA PRO A 53 -0.31 -11.27 -6.02
C PRO A 53 0.80 -11.71 -5.05
N ALA A 54 1.46 -12.83 -5.32
CA ALA A 54 2.49 -13.37 -4.44
C ALA A 54 3.71 -12.45 -4.32
N SER A 55 4.08 -11.70 -5.37
CA SER A 55 5.13 -10.67 -5.29
C SER A 55 4.84 -9.63 -4.23
N PHE A 56 3.58 -9.17 -4.13
CA PHE A 56 3.18 -8.26 -3.06
C PHE A 56 3.18 -8.93 -1.68
N GLY A 57 2.95 -10.24 -1.63
CA GLY A 57 3.05 -11.02 -0.40
C GLY A 57 4.46 -11.03 0.16
N GLN A 58 5.46 -11.31 -0.67
CA GLN A 58 6.88 -11.30 -0.29
C GLN A 58 7.34 -9.89 0.13
N ILE A 59 7.07 -8.87 -0.70
CA ILE A 59 7.41 -7.47 -0.38
C ILE A 59 6.74 -7.05 0.94
N GLY A 60 5.47 -7.38 1.14
CA GLY A 60 4.74 -7.05 2.36
C GLY A 60 5.30 -7.73 3.60
N HIS A 61 5.87 -8.95 3.47
CA HIS A 61 6.57 -9.63 4.55
C HIS A 61 7.83 -8.84 4.96
N GLU A 62 8.68 -8.46 4.01
CA GLU A 62 9.89 -7.66 4.29
C GLU A 62 9.54 -6.32 4.97
N MET A 63 8.51 -5.61 4.45
CA MET A 63 8.01 -4.39 5.07
C MET A 63 7.56 -4.64 6.52
N GLY A 64 6.85 -5.74 6.75
CA GLY A 64 6.32 -6.11 8.06
C GLY A 64 7.42 -6.46 9.07
N VAL A 65 8.46 -7.17 8.65
CA VAL A 65 9.64 -7.49 9.48
C VAL A 65 10.32 -6.20 9.91
N ILE A 66 10.61 -5.29 8.97
CA ILE A 66 11.27 -4.02 9.27
C ILE A 66 10.42 -3.17 10.24
N LEU A 67 9.09 -3.05 10.01
CA LEU A 67 8.21 -2.30 10.90
C LEU A 67 8.17 -2.89 12.32
N LYS A 68 8.23 -4.22 12.45
CA LYS A 68 8.32 -4.92 13.73
C LYS A 68 9.64 -4.61 14.43
N ASP A 69 10.76 -4.70 13.72
CA ASP A 69 12.09 -4.44 14.27
C ASP A 69 12.26 -2.97 14.70
N MET A 70 11.59 -2.05 14.00
CA MET A 70 11.49 -0.64 14.39
C MET A 70 10.54 -0.39 15.57
N CYS A 71 9.87 -1.40 16.09
CA CYS A 71 8.85 -1.27 17.14
C CYS A 71 7.74 -0.26 16.80
N VAL A 72 7.36 -0.17 15.51
CA VAL A 72 6.29 0.73 15.09
C VAL A 72 4.96 0.27 15.69
N SER A 73 4.27 1.17 16.38
CA SER A 73 2.97 0.88 17.00
C SER A 73 1.85 1.72 16.40
N ALA A 74 0.68 1.10 16.27
CA ALA A 74 -0.57 1.73 15.90
C ALA A 74 -1.74 0.84 16.36
N ASP A 75 -2.94 1.40 16.43
CA ASP A 75 -4.12 0.59 16.80
C ASP A 75 -4.53 -0.34 15.66
N ASN A 76 -4.36 0.11 14.41
CA ASN A 76 -4.73 -0.71 13.24
C ASN A 76 -3.84 -0.46 12.03
N VAL A 77 -3.66 -1.51 11.23
CA VAL A 77 -3.23 -1.40 9.84
C VAL A 77 -4.47 -1.19 8.97
N ILE A 78 -4.39 -0.25 8.04
CA ILE A 78 -5.39 -0.04 6.98
C ILE A 78 -4.68 0.08 5.64
N TYR A 79 -5.42 -0.03 4.55
CA TYR A 79 -4.86 0.00 3.20
C TYR A 79 -5.66 0.94 2.30
N VAL A 80 -5.03 1.47 1.26
CA VAL A 80 -5.72 2.27 0.25
C VAL A 80 -6.75 1.38 -0.47
N PRO A 81 -8.06 1.69 -0.33
CA PRO A 81 -9.10 0.86 -0.92
C PRO A 81 -9.18 1.07 -2.43
N MET A 82 -9.41 -0.04 -3.14
CA MET A 82 -9.68 -0.04 -4.56
C MET A 82 -11.19 -0.02 -4.84
N HIS A 83 -11.62 0.65 -5.91
CA HIS A 83 -13.02 0.58 -6.31
C HIS A 83 -13.36 -0.84 -6.79
N VAL A 84 -14.56 -1.35 -6.45
CA VAL A 84 -14.97 -2.75 -6.72
C VAL A 84 -14.80 -3.16 -8.19
N LYS A 85 -15.11 -2.28 -9.15
CA LYS A 85 -14.91 -2.56 -10.59
C LYS A 85 -13.44 -2.69 -10.98
N ASP A 86 -12.56 -1.91 -10.35
CA ASP A 86 -11.12 -1.96 -10.62
C ASP A 86 -10.51 -3.21 -9.96
N GLN A 87 -10.98 -3.57 -8.78
CA GLN A 87 -10.58 -4.80 -8.09
C GLN A 87 -11.04 -6.04 -8.86
N ALA A 88 -12.27 -6.07 -9.37
CA ALA A 88 -12.78 -7.17 -10.19
C ALA A 88 -11.96 -7.34 -11.48
N LYS A 89 -11.56 -6.22 -12.13
CA LYS A 89 -10.70 -6.25 -13.31
C LYS A 89 -9.30 -6.77 -13.02
N ARG A 90 -8.69 -6.37 -11.89
CA ARG A 90 -7.33 -6.77 -11.49
C ARG A 90 -7.28 -8.13 -10.81
N GLY A 91 -8.35 -8.54 -10.15
CA GLY A 91 -8.46 -9.77 -9.35
C GLY A 91 -8.07 -9.61 -7.88
N PHE A 92 -7.32 -8.57 -7.51
CA PHE A 92 -6.87 -8.31 -6.14
C PHE A 92 -6.62 -6.82 -5.88
N ASN A 93 -6.47 -6.47 -4.60
CA ASN A 93 -5.97 -5.17 -4.14
C ASN A 93 -4.57 -5.37 -3.55
N GLN A 94 -3.53 -4.80 -4.21
CA GLN A 94 -2.14 -4.92 -3.81
C GLN A 94 -1.89 -4.35 -2.40
N SER A 95 -2.50 -3.20 -2.09
CA SER A 95 -2.33 -2.53 -0.78
C SER A 95 -2.93 -3.38 0.35
N LEU A 96 -3.99 -4.16 0.09
CA LEU A 96 -4.54 -5.14 1.04
C LEU A 96 -3.59 -6.31 1.26
N ILE A 97 -2.93 -6.82 0.20
CA ILE A 97 -1.98 -7.94 0.34
C ILE A 97 -0.79 -7.49 1.20
N LEU A 98 -0.23 -6.32 0.91
CA LEU A 98 0.84 -5.71 1.72
C LEU A 98 0.40 -5.56 3.18
N ALA A 99 -0.78 -4.97 3.41
CA ALA A 99 -1.32 -4.75 4.75
C ALA A 99 -1.51 -6.04 5.55
N ARG A 100 -1.94 -7.14 4.90
CA ARG A 100 -2.06 -8.46 5.54
C ARG A 100 -0.72 -8.97 6.04
N LYS A 101 0.32 -8.88 5.21
CA LYS A 101 1.66 -9.33 5.59
C LYS A 101 2.28 -8.46 6.69
N ILE A 102 2.09 -7.15 6.63
CA ILE A 102 2.48 -6.25 7.71
C ILE A 102 1.76 -6.64 9.02
N SER A 103 0.44 -6.86 8.97
CA SER A 103 -0.35 -7.27 10.14
C SER A 103 0.14 -8.61 10.72
N GLU A 104 0.41 -9.61 9.86
CA GLU A 104 0.95 -10.91 10.26
C GLU A 104 2.30 -10.78 11.00
N CYS A 105 3.21 -9.92 10.51
CA CYS A 105 4.54 -9.75 11.12
C CYS A 105 4.51 -8.92 12.40
N THR A 106 3.73 -7.81 12.41
CA THR A 106 3.70 -6.85 13.52
C THR A 106 2.72 -7.22 14.63
N GLY A 107 1.72 -8.07 14.34
CA GLY A 107 0.60 -8.36 15.24
C GLY A 107 -0.46 -7.26 15.29
N ILE A 108 -0.28 -6.13 14.57
CA ILE A 108 -1.25 -5.02 14.55
C ILE A 108 -2.46 -5.43 13.67
N PRO A 109 -3.70 -5.41 14.20
CA PRO A 109 -4.86 -5.90 13.46
C PRO A 109 -5.26 -5.00 12.29
N ILE A 110 -5.81 -5.60 11.21
CA ILE A 110 -6.35 -4.85 10.08
C ILE A 110 -7.76 -4.35 10.38
N CYS A 111 -8.02 -3.05 10.12
CA CYS A 111 -9.37 -2.50 10.13
C CYS A 111 -9.90 -2.29 8.70
N HIS A 112 -10.66 -3.25 8.18
CA HIS A 112 -11.26 -3.21 6.84
C HIS A 112 -12.37 -2.16 6.68
N LYS A 113 -12.96 -1.72 7.79
CA LYS A 113 -14.15 -0.85 7.79
C LYS A 113 -13.84 0.63 7.92
N ALA A 114 -12.63 0.98 8.38
CA ALA A 114 -12.23 2.36 8.66
C ALA A 114 -12.24 3.26 7.41
N LEU A 115 -11.85 2.71 6.24
CA LEU A 115 -11.70 3.48 5.00
C LEU A 115 -12.31 2.73 3.81
N LYS A 116 -13.10 3.42 2.98
CA LYS A 116 -13.74 2.87 1.77
C LYS A 116 -13.56 3.81 0.59
N LYS A 117 -13.59 3.26 -0.63
CA LYS A 117 -13.61 4.01 -1.88
C LYS A 117 -14.99 3.90 -2.53
N ASN A 118 -15.74 4.99 -2.50
CA ASN A 118 -17.13 5.02 -3.01
C ASN A 118 -17.22 5.43 -4.49
N LYS A 119 -16.21 6.15 -5.01
CA LYS A 119 -16.24 6.69 -6.37
C LYS A 119 -15.24 5.97 -7.26
N LYS A 120 -15.67 5.57 -8.47
CA LYS A 120 -14.73 5.16 -9.52
C LYS A 120 -14.01 6.42 -10.01
N THR A 121 -12.68 6.41 -9.90
CA THR A 121 -11.82 7.48 -10.38
C THR A 121 -11.15 7.07 -11.68
N ARG A 122 -10.82 8.03 -12.56
CA ARG A 122 -10.04 7.74 -13.78
C ARG A 122 -8.63 7.26 -13.42
N HIS A 123 -8.02 6.47 -14.28
CA HIS A 123 -6.64 6.03 -14.08
C HIS A 123 -5.71 7.22 -13.90
N GLN A 124 -4.96 7.26 -12.79
CA GLN A 124 -4.16 8.42 -12.40
C GLN A 124 -2.86 8.59 -13.18
N ALA A 125 -2.38 7.54 -13.85
CA ALA A 125 -1.08 7.55 -14.53
C ALA A 125 -0.98 8.61 -15.64
N SER A 126 -2.12 9.00 -16.25
CA SER A 126 -2.19 9.97 -17.35
C SER A 126 -2.62 11.38 -16.91
N LEU A 127 -2.84 11.62 -15.60
CA LEU A 127 -3.36 12.90 -15.11
C LEU A 127 -2.25 13.77 -14.50
N SER A 128 -2.32 15.10 -14.68
CA SER A 128 -1.51 16.06 -13.92
C SER A 128 -1.84 16.03 -12.42
N ALA A 129 -0.96 16.58 -11.57
CA ALA A 129 -1.16 16.59 -10.11
C ALA A 129 -2.49 17.26 -9.72
N THR A 130 -2.83 18.39 -10.34
CA THR A 130 -4.09 19.12 -10.09
C THR A 130 -5.32 18.31 -10.50
N LEU A 131 -5.27 17.64 -11.66
CA LEU A 131 -6.35 16.79 -12.13
C LEU A 131 -6.50 15.53 -11.26
N ARG A 132 -5.39 15.00 -10.73
CA ARG A 132 -5.43 13.88 -9.75
C ARG A 132 -6.16 14.30 -8.48
N ALA A 133 -5.86 15.49 -7.94
CA ALA A 133 -6.52 16.00 -6.73
C ALA A 133 -8.04 16.13 -6.94
N ARG A 134 -8.47 16.73 -8.06
CA ARG A 134 -9.89 16.86 -8.42
C ARG A 134 -10.56 15.50 -8.65
N ASN A 135 -9.87 14.56 -9.30
CA ASN A 135 -10.37 13.22 -9.57
C ASN A 135 -10.62 12.42 -8.28
N LEU A 136 -9.82 12.65 -7.24
CA LEU A 136 -9.92 11.97 -5.95
C LEU A 136 -10.81 12.68 -4.92
N ALA A 137 -11.25 13.90 -5.20
CA ALA A 137 -12.12 14.64 -4.29
C ALA A 137 -13.42 13.86 -4.03
N GLY A 138 -13.70 13.54 -2.76
CA GLY A 138 -14.86 12.75 -2.34
C GLY A 138 -14.84 11.29 -2.81
N ALA A 139 -13.68 10.76 -3.26
CA ALA A 139 -13.57 9.37 -3.67
C ALA A 139 -13.45 8.41 -2.48
N PHE A 140 -12.92 8.89 -1.37
CA PHE A 140 -12.73 8.11 -0.14
C PHE A 140 -13.68 8.61 0.95
N VAL A 141 -14.13 7.68 1.77
CA VAL A 141 -14.94 7.96 2.97
C VAL A 141 -14.40 7.13 4.13
N ALA A 142 -14.41 7.72 5.32
CA ALA A 142 -14.06 7.04 6.56
C ALA A 142 -15.29 6.98 7.48
N ASP A 143 -15.28 6.04 8.42
CA ASP A 143 -16.37 5.79 9.35
C ASP A 143 -15.86 6.02 10.78
N ASP A 144 -16.41 7.01 11.47
CA ASP A 144 -16.00 7.44 12.83
C ASP A 144 -16.10 6.33 13.88
N ARG A 145 -17.02 5.38 13.73
CA ARG A 145 -17.12 4.20 14.60
C ARG A 145 -15.83 3.36 14.63
N TYR A 146 -15.03 3.45 13.57
CA TYR A 146 -13.79 2.68 13.42
C TYR A 146 -12.53 3.55 13.42
N THR A 147 -12.67 4.89 13.38
CA THR A 147 -11.52 5.80 13.27
C THR A 147 -11.30 6.65 14.51
N ALA A 148 -12.37 6.98 15.27
CA ALA A 148 -12.26 7.92 16.39
C ALA A 148 -11.26 7.48 17.44
N GLY A 149 -10.30 8.36 17.77
CA GLY A 149 -9.25 8.17 18.76
C GLY A 149 -8.19 7.13 18.40
N ARG A 150 -8.17 6.60 17.16
CA ARG A 150 -7.25 5.54 16.75
C ARG A 150 -6.12 6.04 15.86
N SER A 151 -4.97 5.41 16.03
CA SER A 151 -3.79 5.57 15.18
C SER A 151 -3.75 4.49 14.09
N PHE A 152 -3.28 4.85 12.89
CA PHE A 152 -3.29 3.96 11.74
C PHE A 152 -1.93 3.90 11.02
N ILE A 153 -1.58 2.71 10.54
CA ILE A 153 -0.60 2.54 9.47
C ILE A 153 -1.40 2.39 8.17
N LEU A 154 -1.33 3.40 7.27
CA LEU A 154 -1.98 3.39 5.97
C LEU A 154 -1.01 2.90 4.89
N VAL A 155 -1.35 1.75 4.29
CA VAL A 155 -0.49 1.01 3.36
C VAL A 155 -0.90 1.26 1.91
N ASP A 156 0.08 1.54 1.05
CA ASP A 156 -0.06 1.56 -0.41
C ASP A 156 1.22 1.03 -1.09
N ASP A 157 1.22 0.88 -2.42
CA ASP A 157 2.40 0.37 -3.12
C ASP A 157 3.42 1.48 -3.44
N ILE A 158 3.03 2.59 -4.04
CA ILE A 158 3.94 3.68 -4.46
C ILE A 158 3.44 5.03 -3.99
N TYR A 159 4.32 5.76 -3.32
CA TYR A 159 4.13 7.19 -3.11
C TYR A 159 4.69 7.98 -4.31
N THR A 160 3.85 8.62 -5.09
CA THR A 160 4.27 9.50 -6.19
C THR A 160 4.14 10.97 -5.76
N THR A 161 3.01 11.60 -5.99
CA THR A 161 2.67 12.94 -5.52
C THR A 161 2.05 12.94 -4.11
N GLY A 162 1.82 11.78 -3.52
CA GLY A 162 1.11 11.63 -2.26
C GLY A 162 -0.39 11.93 -2.31
N THR A 163 -0.94 12.32 -3.46
CA THR A 163 -2.34 12.76 -3.57
C THR A 163 -3.33 11.74 -3.01
N THR A 164 -3.16 10.44 -3.31
CA THR A 164 -4.04 9.37 -2.82
C THR A 164 -3.95 9.23 -1.30
N LEU A 165 -2.73 9.08 -0.77
CA LEU A 165 -2.50 8.88 0.66
C LEU A 165 -2.94 10.10 1.47
N ASN A 166 -2.68 11.32 0.97
CA ASN A 166 -3.11 12.55 1.63
C ASN A 166 -4.64 12.71 1.63
N GLN A 167 -5.34 12.31 0.56
CA GLN A 167 -6.80 12.29 0.55
C GLN A 167 -7.37 11.26 1.53
N CYS A 168 -6.77 10.06 1.61
CA CYS A 168 -7.15 9.07 2.61
C CYS A 168 -6.90 9.57 4.04
N LYS A 169 -5.71 10.15 4.31
CA LYS A 169 -5.38 10.74 5.62
C LYS A 169 -6.37 11.84 5.99
N LYS A 170 -6.70 12.73 5.04
CA LYS A 170 -7.66 13.82 5.28
C LYS A 170 -8.99 13.30 5.79
N VAL A 171 -9.63 12.34 5.09
CA VAL A 171 -10.94 11.81 5.50
C VAL A 171 -10.87 11.00 6.80
N LEU A 172 -9.73 10.37 7.12
CA LEU A 172 -9.52 9.70 8.40
C LEU A 172 -9.46 10.70 9.56
N LEU A 173 -8.69 11.80 9.41
CA LEU A 173 -8.58 12.86 10.40
C LEU A 173 -9.91 13.62 10.58
N GLU A 174 -10.66 13.87 9.50
CA GLU A 174 -12.02 14.43 9.55
C GLU A 174 -12.99 13.53 10.32
N LYS A 175 -12.69 12.23 10.44
CA LYS A 175 -13.42 11.24 11.24
C LYS A 175 -12.68 10.88 12.53
N MET A 176 -12.00 11.88 13.11
CA MET A 176 -11.37 11.86 14.44
C MET A 176 -10.28 10.77 14.62
N ALA A 177 -9.63 10.32 13.55
CA ALA A 177 -8.43 9.51 13.69
C ALA A 177 -7.36 10.33 14.44
N GLN A 178 -6.64 9.70 15.37
CA GLN A 178 -5.59 10.34 16.15
C GLN A 178 -4.36 10.63 15.30
N SER A 179 -3.91 9.65 14.52
CA SER A 179 -2.75 9.78 13.65
C SER A 179 -2.79 8.81 12.48
N VAL A 180 -2.05 9.13 11.41
CA VAL A 180 -1.91 8.27 10.23
C VAL A 180 -0.45 8.28 9.79
N LEU A 181 0.22 7.14 9.91
CA LEU A 181 1.54 6.86 9.36
C LEU A 181 1.38 6.22 7.99
N PHE A 182 2.11 6.66 6.97
CA PHE A 182 2.12 6.03 5.66
C PHE A 182 3.21 4.96 5.59
N ALA A 183 2.88 3.82 4.99
CA ALA A 183 3.83 2.76 4.66
C ALA A 183 3.69 2.39 3.18
N THR A 184 4.74 2.58 2.37
CA THR A 184 4.71 2.24 0.94
C THR A 184 5.95 1.47 0.54
N ILE A 185 5.87 0.62 -0.48
CA ILE A 185 7.04 -0.09 -0.99
C ILE A 185 8.14 0.91 -1.34
N THR A 186 7.78 1.93 -2.11
CA THR A 186 8.76 2.91 -2.60
C THR A 186 8.15 4.32 -2.71
N LYS A 187 9.04 5.31 -2.79
CA LYS A 187 8.70 6.71 -2.99
C LYS A 187 9.40 7.25 -4.23
N ARG A 188 8.62 7.65 -5.22
CA ARG A 188 9.13 8.32 -6.41
C ARG A 188 9.28 9.82 -6.12
N ILE A 189 10.51 10.32 -6.14
CA ILE A 189 10.79 11.77 -6.10
C ILE A 189 10.54 12.31 -7.51
N ILE A 190 9.64 13.29 -7.64
CA ILE A 190 9.31 13.96 -8.91
C ILE A 190 9.90 15.36 -8.84
#